data_1b5872f669d652d39f6c0c7bf1b4286a
#
_entry.id   1b5872f669d652d39f6c0c7bf1b4286a
#
_cell.length_a   1.000
_cell.length_b   1.000
_cell.length_c   1.000
_cell.angle_alpha   90.00
_cell.angle_beta   90.00
_cell.angle_gamma   90.00
#
_symmetry.space_group_name_H-M   'P 1'
#
loop_
_entity.id
_entity.type
_entity.pdbx_description
1 polymer ?
#
loop_
_entity_poly.entity_id
_entity_poly.type
_entity_poly.pdbx_seq_one_letter_code
_entity_poly.pdbx_strand_id
1 'polypeptide(L)'
;MACGYGCPLTDKDSDIIKRCPLQKVAVWPSRNRFFIKGILAAITSRYENIFIRGIIFVDFSIKHVRYFLNYSWITYLKSTGFNIIIVCDAYMEALANYWMEQDSAIKAVITNRKKIKEIKGIINRIIYGAVSPRKIRLYSLNHDEVRFLELAVSGKSLLSISTEMNTNIKCIYNIKQSLRKKIGISLNELLTK
;
A
#
# COMPACT_ATOMS: atom_id res chain seq x y z
N MET A 1 -28.79 1.03 -12.30
CA MET A 1 -29.53 1.69 -11.21
C MET A 1 -28.50 2.48 -10.41
N ALA A 2 -28.60 3.80 -10.37
CA ALA A 2 -27.73 4.63 -9.54
C ALA A 2 -28.22 4.52 -8.09
N CYS A 3 -27.31 4.18 -7.18
CA CYS A 3 -27.61 4.10 -5.77
C CYS A 3 -27.81 5.55 -5.25
N GLY A 4 -29.00 5.87 -4.71
CA GLY A 4 -29.38 7.21 -4.24
C GLY A 4 -28.67 7.69 -2.96
N TYR A 5 -27.73 6.94 -2.44
CA TYR A 5 -26.89 7.33 -1.31
C TYR A 5 -25.55 7.84 -1.83
N GLY A 6 -25.18 9.06 -1.48
CA GLY A 6 -23.88 9.66 -1.83
C GLY A 6 -22.71 8.80 -1.36
N CYS A 7 -22.34 7.81 -2.15
CA CYS A 7 -21.20 6.94 -1.89
C CYS A 7 -19.92 7.70 -2.30
N PRO A 8 -18.94 7.93 -1.42
CA PRO A 8 -17.69 8.58 -1.77
C PRO A 8 -16.91 7.84 -2.86
N LEU A 9 -17.29 6.59 -3.18
CA LEU A 9 -16.74 5.79 -4.27
C LEU A 9 -17.46 6.04 -5.62
N THR A 10 -18.44 6.95 -5.72
CA THR A 10 -19.19 7.21 -6.96
C THR A 10 -18.62 8.32 -7.83
N ASP A 11 -17.51 8.91 -7.46
CA ASP A 11 -16.86 9.92 -8.26
C ASP A 11 -16.27 9.32 -9.55
N LYS A 12 -16.61 9.91 -10.72
CA LYS A 12 -16.27 9.36 -12.04
C LYS A 12 -14.76 9.27 -12.29
N ASP A 13 -13.97 10.07 -11.57
CA ASP A 13 -12.51 10.16 -11.70
C ASP A 13 -11.74 9.31 -10.69
N SER A 14 -12.42 8.55 -9.81
CA SER A 14 -11.74 7.72 -8.84
C SER A 14 -11.26 6.41 -9.46
N ASP A 15 -9.98 6.11 -9.33
CA ASP A 15 -9.37 4.80 -9.67
C ASP A 15 -9.86 3.65 -8.76
N ILE A 16 -10.83 3.91 -7.89
CA ILE A 16 -11.42 2.93 -6.99
C ILE A 16 -12.51 2.17 -7.74
N ILE A 17 -12.42 0.85 -7.77
CA ILE A 17 -13.47 0.03 -8.36
C ILE A 17 -14.71 0.10 -7.50
N LYS A 18 -15.73 0.74 -8.05
CA LYS A 18 -17.05 0.88 -7.46
C LYS A 18 -17.82 -0.42 -7.63
N ARG A 19 -17.89 -1.19 -6.57
CA ARG A 19 -18.94 -2.20 -6.45
C ARG A 19 -20.03 -1.68 -5.53
N CYS A 20 -21.25 -2.21 -5.74
CA CYS A 20 -22.43 -1.87 -4.96
C CYS A 20 -22.12 -1.71 -3.47
N PRO A 21 -22.66 -0.69 -2.78
CA PRO A 21 -22.42 -0.40 -1.36
C PRO A 21 -22.60 -1.59 -0.43
N LEU A 22 -23.39 -2.58 -0.84
CA LEU A 22 -23.59 -3.85 -0.11
C LEU A 22 -22.31 -4.69 0.00
N GLN A 23 -21.33 -4.54 -0.90
CA GLN A 23 -20.10 -5.36 -0.89
C GLN A 23 -18.97 -4.75 -0.08
N LYS A 24 -19.00 -3.45 0.23
CA LYS A 24 -18.00 -2.73 1.06
C LYS A 24 -16.54 -3.10 0.78
N VAL A 25 -16.22 -3.51 -0.44
CA VAL A 25 -14.89 -3.92 -0.87
C VAL A 25 -14.49 -3.11 -2.10
N ALA A 26 -13.34 -2.48 -2.04
CA ALA A 26 -12.74 -1.75 -3.13
C ALA A 26 -11.31 -2.20 -3.40
N VAL A 27 -10.79 -1.91 -4.59
CA VAL A 27 -9.39 -2.11 -4.98
C VAL A 27 -8.84 -0.80 -5.53
N TRP A 28 -7.62 -0.44 -5.11
CA TRP A 28 -6.94 0.76 -5.58
C TRP A 28 -5.44 0.49 -5.78
N PRO A 29 -4.81 1.02 -6.84
CA PRO A 29 -5.42 1.53 -8.07
C PRO A 29 -6.14 0.44 -8.86
N SER A 30 -7.18 0.83 -9.61
CA SER A 30 -8.10 -0.13 -10.25
C SER A 30 -7.61 -0.73 -11.58
N ARG A 31 -6.37 -0.48 -11.96
CA ARG A 31 -5.84 -0.81 -13.30
C ARG A 31 -5.47 -2.28 -13.48
N ASN A 32 -5.23 -3.02 -12.40
CA ASN A 32 -4.79 -4.42 -12.45
C ASN A 32 -5.97 -5.41 -12.38
N ARG A 33 -6.46 -5.84 -13.54
CA ARG A 33 -7.60 -6.78 -13.63
C ARG A 33 -7.33 -8.14 -12.96
N PHE A 34 -6.09 -8.62 -12.98
CA PHE A 34 -5.73 -9.89 -12.35
C PHE A 34 -5.73 -9.76 -10.83
N PHE A 35 -5.20 -8.66 -10.31
CA PHE A 35 -5.26 -8.36 -8.89
C PHE A 35 -6.69 -8.30 -8.38
N ILE A 36 -7.57 -7.60 -9.10
CA ILE A 36 -9.00 -7.51 -8.78
C ILE A 36 -9.64 -8.90 -8.72
N LYS A 37 -9.46 -9.72 -9.76
CA LYS A 37 -10.00 -11.09 -9.80
C LYS A 37 -9.45 -11.94 -8.65
N GLY A 38 -8.16 -11.81 -8.32
CA GLY A 38 -7.53 -12.50 -7.20
C GLY A 38 -8.13 -12.12 -5.85
N ILE A 39 -8.33 -10.82 -5.59
CA ILE A 39 -8.98 -10.33 -4.37
C ILE A 39 -10.41 -10.85 -4.27
N LEU A 40 -11.17 -10.77 -5.36
CA LEU A 40 -12.56 -11.25 -5.39
C LEU A 40 -12.68 -12.76 -5.14
N ALA A 41 -11.73 -13.55 -5.66
CA ALA A 41 -11.68 -14.99 -5.40
C ALA A 41 -11.25 -15.31 -3.96
N ALA A 42 -10.45 -14.45 -3.33
CA ALA A 42 -10.04 -14.61 -1.94
C ALA A 42 -11.16 -14.25 -0.96
N ILE A 43 -12.04 -13.31 -1.34
CA ILE A 43 -13.20 -12.88 -0.56
C ILE A 43 -14.40 -13.70 -1.03
N THR A 44 -14.63 -14.83 -0.38
CA THR A 44 -15.80 -15.68 -0.67
C THR A 44 -17.09 -14.98 -0.19
N SER A 45 -18.23 -15.33 -0.81
CA SER A 45 -19.58 -14.81 -0.55
C SER A 45 -20.03 -14.82 0.93
N ARG A 46 -19.36 -15.55 1.79
CA ARG A 46 -19.62 -15.57 3.25
C ARG A 46 -19.40 -14.24 3.95
N TYR A 47 -18.73 -13.26 3.33
CA TYR A 47 -18.37 -12.00 3.97
C TYR A 47 -19.30 -10.83 3.60
N GLU A 48 -20.23 -11.01 2.68
CA GLU A 48 -21.04 -9.93 2.11
C GLU A 48 -21.86 -9.15 3.14
N ASN A 49 -22.23 -9.79 4.26
CA ASN A 49 -23.08 -9.18 5.29
C ASN A 49 -22.35 -8.79 6.58
N ILE A 50 -21.05 -9.03 6.69
CA ILE A 50 -20.32 -8.94 7.97
C ILE A 50 -19.49 -7.66 8.09
N PHE A 51 -19.23 -6.94 7.00
CA PHE A 51 -18.43 -5.73 7.03
C PHE A 51 -19.13 -4.57 7.72
N ILE A 52 -18.75 -4.28 8.96
CA ILE A 52 -19.19 -3.06 9.68
C ILE A 52 -18.57 -1.84 8.98
N ARG A 53 -17.29 -1.91 8.59
CA ARG A 53 -16.57 -0.91 7.78
C ARG A 53 -16.07 -1.54 6.49
N GLY A 54 -16.11 -0.79 5.40
CA GLY A 54 -15.56 -1.25 4.13
C GLY A 54 -14.04 -1.50 4.19
N ILE A 55 -13.55 -2.26 3.22
CA ILE A 55 -12.12 -2.58 3.08
C ILE A 55 -11.65 -2.16 1.69
N ILE A 56 -10.52 -1.45 1.63
CA ILE A 56 -9.80 -1.17 0.40
C ILE A 56 -8.55 -2.04 0.34
N PHE A 57 -8.44 -2.84 -0.70
CA PHE A 57 -7.22 -3.56 -1.02
C PHE A 57 -6.35 -2.71 -1.93
N VAL A 58 -5.16 -2.39 -1.49
CA VAL A 58 -4.19 -1.59 -2.24
C VAL A 58 -3.25 -2.51 -3.00
N ASP A 59 -3.24 -2.41 -4.34
CA ASP A 59 -2.23 -3.04 -5.19
C ASP A 59 -0.90 -2.29 -5.05
N PHE A 60 -0.16 -2.67 -4.01
CA PHE A 60 1.11 -2.05 -3.63
C PHE A 60 2.28 -2.73 -4.35
N SER A 61 2.14 -2.88 -5.68
CA SER A 61 3.17 -3.47 -6.53
C SER A 61 4.20 -2.42 -6.97
N ILE A 62 5.38 -2.89 -7.32
CA ILE A 62 6.49 -2.05 -7.78
C ILE A 62 6.11 -1.15 -8.96
N LYS A 63 5.21 -1.60 -9.84
CA LYS A 63 4.69 -0.83 -10.99
C LYS A 63 3.98 0.46 -10.57
N HIS A 64 3.52 0.51 -9.35
CA HIS A 64 2.78 1.63 -8.78
C HIS A 64 3.59 2.42 -7.75
N VAL A 65 4.91 2.17 -7.64
CA VAL A 65 5.77 2.77 -6.60
C VAL A 65 5.60 4.28 -6.48
N ARG A 66 5.45 4.98 -7.60
CA ARG A 66 5.29 6.46 -7.63
C ARG A 66 4.09 6.97 -6.84
N TYR A 67 3.01 6.20 -6.72
CA TYR A 67 1.84 6.58 -5.92
C TYR A 67 2.10 6.51 -4.41
N PHE A 68 3.10 5.73 -3.99
CA PHE A 68 3.31 5.34 -2.60
C PHE A 68 4.49 6.05 -1.92
N LEU A 69 5.05 7.09 -2.55
CA LEU A 69 6.24 7.77 -2.03
C LEU A 69 5.93 8.88 -1.04
N ASN A 70 4.72 9.41 -1.05
CA ASN A 70 4.27 10.45 -0.12
C ASN A 70 2.96 10.04 0.56
N TYR A 71 2.54 10.80 1.56
CA TYR A 71 1.38 10.47 2.39
C TYR A 71 0.01 10.71 1.70
N SER A 72 -0.02 11.35 0.54
CA SER A 72 -1.28 11.79 -0.11
C SER A 72 -2.25 10.65 -0.44
N TRP A 73 -1.74 9.48 -0.85
CA TRP A 73 -2.56 8.31 -1.14
C TRP A 73 -3.29 7.77 0.10
N ILE A 74 -2.64 7.83 1.28
CA ILE A 74 -3.28 7.42 2.54
C ILE A 74 -4.39 8.40 2.89
N THR A 75 -4.13 9.71 2.80
CA THR A 75 -5.14 10.75 3.03
C THR A 75 -6.34 10.57 2.11
N TYR A 76 -6.09 10.31 0.83
CA TYR A 76 -7.13 10.05 -0.15
C TYR A 76 -7.97 8.82 0.22
N LEU A 77 -7.34 7.68 0.55
CA LEU A 77 -8.08 6.48 0.90
C LEU A 77 -8.79 6.59 2.27
N LYS A 78 -8.24 7.32 3.22
CA LYS A 78 -8.90 7.59 4.52
C LYS A 78 -10.19 8.36 4.38
N SER A 79 -10.31 9.26 3.40
CA SER A 79 -11.55 10.01 3.16
C SER A 79 -12.75 9.11 2.86
N THR A 80 -12.52 7.86 2.44
CA THR A 80 -13.59 6.87 2.22
C THR A 80 -14.14 6.25 3.51
N GLY A 81 -13.49 6.41 4.65
CA GLY A 81 -13.82 5.74 5.91
C GLY A 81 -13.53 4.25 5.95
N PHE A 82 -12.93 3.66 4.91
CA PHE A 82 -12.64 2.24 4.80
C PHE A 82 -11.31 1.88 5.46
N ASN A 83 -11.22 0.63 5.92
CA ASN A 83 -9.95 0.05 6.38
C ASN A 83 -9.05 -0.25 5.19
N ILE A 84 -7.77 0.06 5.29
CA ILE A 84 -6.79 -0.16 4.23
C ILE A 84 -6.04 -1.47 4.49
N ILE A 85 -5.99 -2.34 3.48
CA ILE A 85 -5.14 -3.54 3.46
C ILE A 85 -4.17 -3.40 2.28
N ILE A 86 -2.89 -3.37 2.58
CA ILE A 86 -1.84 -3.35 1.56
C ILE A 86 -1.56 -4.78 1.11
N VAL A 87 -1.57 -5.02 -0.21
CA VAL A 87 -1.10 -6.26 -0.81
C VAL A 87 0.10 -5.92 -1.69
N CYS A 88 1.29 -6.38 -1.31
CA CYS A 88 2.54 -5.99 -1.93
C CYS A 88 3.33 -7.18 -2.48
N ASP A 89 4.19 -6.91 -3.45
CA ASP A 89 5.28 -7.80 -3.82
C ASP A 89 6.43 -7.73 -2.79
N ALA A 90 7.39 -8.63 -2.91
CA ALA A 90 8.49 -8.74 -1.96
C ALA A 90 9.38 -7.49 -1.91
N TYR A 91 9.51 -6.78 -3.03
CA TYR A 91 10.35 -5.58 -3.13
C TYR A 91 9.73 -4.36 -2.45
N MET A 92 8.42 -4.34 -2.34
CA MET A 92 7.67 -3.23 -1.75
C MET A 92 7.34 -3.45 -0.27
N GLU A 93 7.68 -4.61 0.31
CA GLU A 93 7.33 -4.97 1.68
C GLU A 93 7.90 -3.97 2.70
N ALA A 94 9.15 -3.52 2.53
CA ALA A 94 9.79 -2.60 3.45
C ALA A 94 9.11 -1.21 3.46
N LEU A 95 8.68 -0.72 2.29
CA LEU A 95 7.92 0.52 2.17
C LEU A 95 6.49 0.36 2.70
N ALA A 96 5.84 -0.77 2.44
CA ALA A 96 4.51 -1.07 2.97
C ALA A 96 4.49 -1.13 4.50
N ASN A 97 5.53 -1.70 5.11
CA ASN A 97 5.70 -1.74 6.57
C ASN A 97 5.89 -0.34 7.15
N TYR A 98 6.71 0.51 6.52
CA TYR A 98 6.85 1.91 6.90
C TYR A 98 5.48 2.60 6.98
N TRP A 99 4.67 2.52 5.94
CA TRP A 99 3.35 3.16 5.93
C TRP A 99 2.39 2.58 6.97
N MET A 100 2.44 1.27 7.23
CA MET A 100 1.63 0.65 8.27
C MET A 100 2.02 1.14 9.68
N GLU A 101 3.29 1.51 9.90
CA GLU A 101 3.74 2.12 11.15
C GLU A 101 3.29 3.57 11.28
N GLN A 102 3.23 4.31 10.15
CA GLN A 102 2.85 5.72 10.13
C GLN A 102 1.35 5.96 10.31
N ASP A 103 0.48 5.03 9.88
CA ASP A 103 -0.97 5.26 9.91
C ASP A 103 -1.78 4.06 10.38
N SER A 104 -2.66 4.29 11.36
CA SER A 104 -3.54 3.28 11.94
C SER A 104 -4.70 2.86 11.02
N ALA A 105 -4.99 3.59 9.94
CA ALA A 105 -5.98 3.20 8.94
C ALA A 105 -5.52 1.95 8.15
N ILE A 106 -4.20 1.73 8.06
CA ILE A 106 -3.63 0.54 7.43
C ILE A 106 -3.67 -0.61 8.45
N LYS A 107 -4.52 -1.59 8.19
CA LYS A 107 -4.79 -2.70 9.12
C LYS A 107 -3.88 -3.89 8.93
N ALA A 108 -3.39 -4.11 7.71
CA ALA A 108 -2.47 -5.21 7.43
C ALA A 108 -1.63 -4.95 6.17
N VAL A 109 -0.47 -5.60 6.14
CA VAL A 109 0.36 -5.80 4.96
C VAL A 109 0.39 -7.29 4.63
N ILE A 110 0.00 -7.62 3.42
CA ILE A 110 -0.03 -8.98 2.87
C ILE A 110 1.01 -9.05 1.74
N THR A 111 1.97 -9.94 1.86
CA THR A 111 2.98 -10.16 0.82
C THR A 111 2.57 -11.34 -0.07
N ASN A 112 3.01 -11.36 -1.31
CA ASN A 112 2.78 -12.43 -2.28
C ASN A 112 3.39 -13.79 -1.86
N ARG A 113 4.23 -13.80 -0.81
CA ARG A 113 4.80 -15.03 -0.23
C ARG A 113 3.81 -15.81 0.64
N LYS A 114 2.69 -15.19 1.04
CA LYS A 114 1.69 -15.82 1.92
C LYS A 114 0.77 -16.76 1.14
N LYS A 115 0.47 -17.90 1.74
CA LYS A 115 -0.51 -18.84 1.20
C LYS A 115 -1.93 -18.25 1.32
N ILE A 116 -2.81 -18.63 0.41
CA ILE A 116 -4.21 -18.15 0.35
C ILE A 116 -4.95 -18.36 1.69
N LYS A 117 -4.67 -19.46 2.39
CA LYS A 117 -5.27 -19.75 3.71
C LYS A 117 -4.88 -18.71 4.77
N GLU A 118 -3.62 -18.26 4.75
CA GLU A 118 -3.14 -17.22 5.66
C GLU A 118 -3.77 -15.85 5.34
N ILE A 119 -3.90 -15.53 4.04
CA ILE A 119 -4.55 -14.31 3.57
C ILE A 119 -6.00 -14.25 4.06
N LYS A 120 -6.75 -15.35 3.88
CA LYS A 120 -8.11 -15.46 4.40
C LYS A 120 -8.17 -15.29 5.92
N GLY A 121 -7.23 -15.86 6.66
CA GLY A 121 -7.13 -15.69 8.12
C GLY A 121 -6.86 -14.24 8.56
N ILE A 122 -6.05 -13.50 7.80
CA ILE A 122 -5.80 -12.06 8.05
C ILE A 122 -7.07 -11.25 7.80
N ILE A 123 -7.71 -11.47 6.66
CA ILE A 123 -8.95 -10.77 6.28
C ILE A 123 -10.03 -11.02 7.34
N ASN A 124 -10.22 -12.26 7.77
CA ASN A 124 -11.18 -12.60 8.83
C ASN A 124 -10.93 -11.82 10.11
N ARG A 125 -9.70 -11.79 10.60
CA ARG A 125 -9.35 -11.05 11.81
C ARG A 125 -9.70 -9.57 11.71
N ILE A 126 -9.45 -8.95 10.56
CA ILE A 126 -9.77 -7.54 10.32
C ILE A 126 -11.28 -7.31 10.32
N ILE A 127 -12.04 -8.21 9.68
CA ILE A 127 -13.49 -8.13 9.60
C ILE A 127 -14.13 -8.20 10.99
N TYR A 128 -13.63 -9.10 11.83
CA TYR A 128 -14.13 -9.28 13.21
C TYR A 128 -13.52 -8.30 14.23
N GLY A 129 -12.80 -7.27 13.75
CA GLY A 129 -12.22 -6.24 14.62
C GLY A 129 -11.03 -6.70 15.47
N ALA A 130 -10.53 -7.90 15.25
CA ALA A 130 -9.34 -8.39 15.92
C ALA A 130 -8.12 -7.64 15.37
N VAL A 131 -7.60 -6.73 16.19
CA VAL A 131 -6.37 -5.98 15.86
C VAL A 131 -5.23 -6.98 15.70
N SER A 132 -4.65 -7.06 14.51
CA SER A 132 -3.42 -7.84 14.33
C SER A 132 -2.32 -7.17 15.16
N PRO A 133 -1.61 -7.88 16.06
CA PRO A 133 -0.53 -7.27 16.80
C PRO A 133 0.45 -6.67 15.80
N ARG A 134 0.75 -5.38 15.95
CA ARG A 134 1.80 -4.71 15.18
C ARG A 134 3.14 -5.34 15.58
N LYS A 135 3.54 -6.41 14.92
CA LYS A 135 4.89 -6.93 15.06
C LYS A 135 5.83 -5.89 14.47
N ILE A 136 6.74 -5.36 15.30
CA ILE A 136 7.90 -4.61 14.82
C ILE A 136 8.58 -5.48 13.77
N ARG A 137 8.49 -5.09 12.50
CA ARG A 137 9.02 -5.89 11.41
C ARG A 137 10.46 -5.44 11.17
N LEU A 138 11.37 -6.40 11.19
CA LEU A 138 12.82 -6.21 10.98
C LEU A 138 13.17 -5.50 9.66
N TYR A 139 12.22 -5.37 8.74
CA TYR A 139 12.38 -4.79 7.42
C TYR A 139 11.34 -3.70 7.19
N SER A 140 11.53 -2.53 7.84
CA SER A 140 10.80 -1.30 7.54
C SER A 140 11.78 -0.26 7.01
N LEU A 141 11.36 0.60 6.10
CA LEU A 141 12.12 1.79 5.74
C LEU A 141 12.03 2.80 6.87
N ASN A 142 13.03 3.67 6.98
CA ASN A 142 12.97 4.85 7.82
C ASN A 142 12.55 6.09 7.00
N HIS A 143 12.32 7.21 7.69
CA HIS A 143 11.89 8.45 7.05
C HIS A 143 12.88 8.96 5.98
N ASP A 144 14.18 8.91 6.26
CA ASP A 144 15.21 9.38 5.34
C ASP A 144 15.29 8.50 4.09
N GLU A 145 15.11 7.18 4.24
CA GLU A 145 15.08 6.24 3.12
C GLU A 145 13.88 6.48 2.22
N VAL A 146 12.70 6.77 2.79
CA VAL A 146 11.50 7.10 2.01
C VAL A 146 11.66 8.45 1.32
N ARG A 147 12.19 9.46 2.01
CA ARG A 147 12.46 10.77 1.43
C ARG A 147 13.48 10.69 0.30
N PHE A 148 14.58 9.96 0.50
CA PHE A 148 15.54 9.70 -0.56
C PHE A 148 14.90 9.02 -1.77
N LEU A 149 14.07 8.00 -1.54
CA LEU A 149 13.39 7.27 -2.61
C LEU A 149 12.45 8.18 -3.40
N GLU A 150 11.69 9.04 -2.73
CA GLU A 150 10.83 10.05 -3.36
C GLU A 150 11.61 10.98 -4.30
N LEU A 151 12.72 11.54 -3.81
CA LEU A 151 13.57 12.44 -4.58
C LEU A 151 14.25 11.74 -5.76
N ALA A 152 14.69 10.51 -5.56
CA ALA A 152 15.33 9.72 -6.61
C ALA A 152 14.35 9.33 -7.73
N VAL A 153 13.11 8.94 -7.36
CA VAL A 153 12.04 8.62 -8.32
C VAL A 153 11.58 9.87 -9.10
N SER A 154 11.69 11.07 -8.51
CA SER A 154 11.45 12.33 -9.21
C SER A 154 12.58 12.75 -10.16
N GLY A 155 13.63 11.93 -10.30
CA GLY A 155 14.73 12.14 -11.25
C GLY A 155 15.85 13.07 -10.74
N LYS A 156 15.91 13.38 -9.45
CA LYS A 156 16.96 14.22 -8.89
C LYS A 156 18.32 13.51 -8.85
N SER A 157 19.39 14.24 -9.12
CA SER A 157 20.76 13.75 -8.96
C SER A 157 21.12 13.53 -7.49
N LEU A 158 22.06 12.62 -7.20
CA LEU A 158 22.49 12.37 -5.81
C LEU A 158 23.03 13.65 -5.12
N LEU A 159 23.65 14.54 -5.88
CA LEU A 159 24.13 15.81 -5.35
C LEU A 159 22.97 16.72 -4.98
N SER A 160 21.95 16.84 -5.83
CA SER A 160 20.74 17.61 -5.55
C SER A 160 20.00 17.04 -4.34
N ILE A 161 19.91 15.70 -4.23
CA ILE A 161 19.30 15.03 -3.07
C ILE A 161 20.06 15.33 -1.78
N SER A 162 21.42 15.33 -1.80
CA SER A 162 22.21 15.66 -0.62
C SER A 162 21.94 17.08 -0.11
N THR A 163 21.83 18.02 -1.04
CA THR A 163 21.48 19.41 -0.70
C THR A 163 20.07 19.53 -0.13
N GLU A 164 19.08 18.89 -0.75
CA GLU A 164 17.67 18.96 -0.34
C GLU A 164 17.38 18.23 0.99
N MET A 165 18.11 17.16 1.26
CA MET A 165 18.08 16.44 2.55
C MET A 165 18.98 17.07 3.61
N ASN A 166 19.68 18.16 3.29
CA ASN A 166 20.62 18.84 4.17
C ASN A 166 21.66 17.88 4.80
N THR A 167 22.24 17.02 3.96
CA THR A 167 23.20 15.98 4.40
C THR A 167 24.37 15.88 3.41
N ASN A 168 25.45 15.21 3.82
CA ASN A 168 26.60 15.02 2.94
C ASN A 168 26.38 13.84 1.98
N ILE A 169 27.12 13.88 0.87
CA ILE A 169 27.02 12.86 -0.19
C ILE A 169 27.34 11.43 0.30
N LYS A 170 28.22 11.29 1.29
CA LYS A 170 28.55 9.98 1.88
C LYS A 170 27.34 9.37 2.59
N CYS A 171 26.56 10.19 3.31
CA CYS A 171 25.30 9.74 3.93
C CYS A 171 24.29 9.28 2.86
N ILE A 172 24.20 9.99 1.74
CA ILE A 172 23.32 9.60 0.62
C ILE A 172 23.71 8.22 0.07
N TYR A 173 24.98 7.93 -0.10
CA TYR A 173 25.43 6.60 -0.51
C TYR A 173 25.09 5.52 0.53
N ASN A 174 25.21 5.83 1.83
CA ASN A 174 24.81 4.90 2.90
C ASN A 174 23.31 4.61 2.86
N ILE A 175 22.46 5.64 2.67
CA ILE A 175 21.01 5.49 2.52
C ILE A 175 20.70 4.61 1.30
N LYS A 176 21.34 4.88 0.15
CA LYS A 176 21.17 4.08 -1.07
C LYS A 176 21.54 2.60 -0.85
N GLN A 177 22.62 2.33 -0.12
CA GLN A 177 23.01 0.94 0.22
C GLN A 177 22.01 0.27 1.19
N SER A 178 21.55 1.01 2.19
CA SER A 178 20.54 0.51 3.14
C SER A 178 19.23 0.16 2.41
N LEU A 179 18.77 1.04 1.53
CA LEU A 179 17.61 0.79 0.67
C LEU A 179 17.77 -0.49 -0.16
N ARG A 180 18.91 -0.66 -0.84
CA ARG A 180 19.20 -1.87 -1.62
C ARG A 180 19.09 -3.13 -0.78
N LYS A 181 19.61 -3.11 0.45
CA LYS A 181 19.54 -4.25 1.38
C LYS A 181 18.10 -4.56 1.80
N LYS A 182 17.27 -3.54 2.04
CA LYS A 182 15.89 -3.69 2.52
C LYS A 182 14.91 -4.04 1.40
N ILE A 183 15.07 -3.45 0.22
CA ILE A 183 14.21 -3.67 -0.95
C ILE A 183 14.65 -4.92 -1.73
N GLY A 184 15.95 -5.24 -1.73
CA GLY A 184 16.49 -6.41 -2.42
C GLY A 184 16.83 -6.21 -3.90
N ILE A 185 16.62 -4.99 -4.44
CA ILE A 185 16.99 -4.60 -5.80
C ILE A 185 17.70 -3.24 -5.80
N SER A 186 18.40 -2.93 -6.88
CA SER A 186 19.00 -1.61 -7.03
C SER A 186 17.96 -0.54 -7.32
N LEU A 187 18.30 0.73 -7.01
CA LEU A 187 17.43 1.86 -7.33
C LEU A 187 17.12 1.95 -8.83
N ASN A 188 18.11 1.69 -9.69
CA ASN A 188 17.92 1.72 -11.15
C ASN A 188 16.93 0.65 -11.60
N GLU A 189 17.04 -0.57 -11.07
CA GLU A 189 16.07 -1.65 -11.36
C GLU A 189 14.66 -1.31 -10.85
N LEU A 190 14.56 -0.61 -9.72
CA LEU A 190 13.26 -0.16 -9.18
C LEU A 190 12.61 0.90 -10.10
N LEU A 191 13.41 1.77 -10.72
CA LEU A 191 12.91 2.84 -11.58
C LEU A 191 12.53 2.37 -13.00
N THR A 192 13.07 1.23 -13.44
CA THR A 192 12.85 0.67 -14.79
C THR A 192 11.74 -0.37 -14.86
N LYS A 193 11.19 -0.78 -13.72
CA LYS A 193 10.05 -1.72 -13.61
C LYS A 193 8.71 -0.99 -13.55
#